data_83fc22b165da77e1603a673c09d32869
#
_entry.id   83fc22b165da77e1603a673c09d32869
#
_cell.length_a   1.000
_cell.length_b   1.000
_cell.length_c   1.000
_cell.angle_alpha   90.00
_cell.angle_beta   90.00
_cell.angle_gamma   90.00
#
_symmetry.space_group_name_H-M   'P 1'
#
loop_
_entity.id
_entity.type
_entity.pdbx_description
1 polymer ?
#
loop_
_entity_poly.entity_id
_entity_poly.type
_entity_poly.pdbx_seq_one_letter_code
_entity_poly.pdbx_strand_id
1 'polypeptide(L)'
;MTFADLDNVVLLQSPALARLTDEEFFDLCQLNPTVRLERAADHNIIFMPPAGSESSRKSGEVHGQLWLWNRERRLGHVYESSAGFTLPDGSVRSPDAAWLSQAAFEELTEAQRQRFPPVCPAFVVEVRSPSDGLAPLRRKMETYLANGVQLGFLLDPGNETAYIYRPGVNPEEITGFDRELDAEPVLPGFRLDLRPLRQG
;
A
#
# COMPACT_ATOMS: atom_id res chain seq x y z
N MET A 1 -27.57 -7.25 -16.57
CA MET A 1 -26.61 -6.80 -15.56
C MET A 1 -25.30 -6.60 -16.31
N THR A 2 -25.02 -5.39 -16.75
CA THR A 2 -23.79 -5.04 -17.48
C THR A 2 -22.69 -4.91 -16.45
N PHE A 3 -21.73 -5.82 -16.45
CA PHE A 3 -20.47 -5.63 -15.76
C PHE A 3 -19.72 -4.51 -16.52
N ALA A 4 -19.94 -3.25 -16.12
CA ALA A 4 -19.10 -2.16 -16.56
C ALA A 4 -17.71 -2.40 -15.98
N ASP A 5 -16.68 -2.28 -16.83
CA ASP A 5 -15.24 -2.33 -16.56
C ASP A 5 -14.86 -1.92 -15.13
N LEU A 6 -15.08 -2.81 -14.17
CA LEU A 6 -14.48 -2.76 -12.86
C LEU A 6 -13.18 -3.53 -13.01
N ASP A 7 -12.10 -2.80 -13.26
CA ASP A 7 -10.72 -3.25 -13.26
C ASP A 7 -10.44 -4.31 -12.16
N ASN A 8 -10.86 -5.54 -12.31
CA ASN A 8 -10.69 -6.71 -11.44
C ASN A 8 -10.87 -6.51 -9.91
N VAL A 9 -11.42 -5.38 -9.48
CA VAL A 9 -11.72 -5.08 -8.06
C VAL A 9 -13.13 -5.53 -7.75
N VAL A 10 -13.28 -6.52 -6.88
CA VAL A 10 -14.60 -6.95 -6.38
C VAL A 10 -14.98 -6.08 -5.19
N LEU A 11 -16.06 -5.32 -5.33
CA LEU A 11 -16.63 -4.52 -4.25
C LEU A 11 -17.81 -5.26 -3.62
N LEU A 12 -17.78 -5.46 -2.31
CA LEU A 12 -18.90 -5.94 -1.53
C LEU A 12 -19.62 -4.75 -0.90
N GLN A 13 -20.88 -4.55 -1.32
CA GLN A 13 -21.73 -3.47 -0.83
C GLN A 13 -22.92 -4.03 -0.08
N SER A 14 -23.08 -3.61 1.16
CA SER A 14 -24.24 -3.95 1.99
C SER A 14 -24.42 -2.89 3.08
N PRO A 15 -25.68 -2.51 3.41
CA PRO A 15 -25.94 -1.61 4.55
C PRO A 15 -25.40 -2.13 5.88
N ALA A 16 -25.26 -3.46 6.03
CA ALA A 16 -24.64 -4.06 7.22
C ALA A 16 -23.12 -3.85 7.23
N LEU A 17 -22.44 -4.10 6.10
CA LEU A 17 -20.99 -3.92 5.97
C LEU A 17 -20.59 -2.45 6.11
N ALA A 18 -21.42 -1.54 5.60
CA ALA A 18 -21.18 -0.09 5.70
C ALA A 18 -21.25 0.46 7.14
N ARG A 19 -21.74 -0.32 8.10
CA ARG A 19 -21.86 0.06 9.52
C ARG A 19 -20.80 -0.56 10.41
N LEU A 20 -19.91 -1.39 9.87
CA LEU A 20 -18.87 -2.02 10.66
C LEU A 20 -17.96 -0.96 11.29
N THR A 21 -17.77 -1.05 12.59
CA THR A 21 -16.72 -0.34 13.31
C THR A 21 -15.35 -0.84 12.86
N ASP A 22 -14.28 -0.15 13.23
CA ASP A 22 -12.90 -0.58 12.93
C ASP A 22 -12.59 -1.94 13.57
N GLU A 23 -13.12 -2.18 14.78
CA GLU A 23 -12.96 -3.46 15.49
C GLU A 23 -13.69 -4.58 14.76
N GLU A 24 -14.96 -4.37 14.39
CA GLU A 24 -15.77 -5.36 13.66
C GLU A 24 -15.18 -5.66 12.28
N PHE A 25 -14.61 -4.66 11.60
CA PHE A 25 -13.92 -4.88 10.33
C PHE A 25 -12.63 -5.69 10.52
N PHE A 26 -11.86 -5.40 11.56
CA PHE A 26 -10.69 -6.22 11.90
C PHE A 26 -11.08 -7.67 12.20
N ASP A 27 -12.12 -7.88 13.02
CA ASP A 27 -12.62 -9.22 13.36
C ASP A 27 -13.14 -9.96 12.11
N LEU A 28 -13.81 -9.25 11.19
CA LEU A 28 -14.20 -9.80 9.89
C LEU A 28 -12.99 -10.33 9.12
N CYS A 29 -11.90 -9.57 9.08
CA CYS A 29 -10.67 -10.00 8.43
C CYS A 29 -10.04 -11.22 9.12
N GLN A 30 -10.00 -11.25 10.47
CA GLN A 30 -9.43 -12.36 11.24
C GLN A 30 -10.25 -13.65 11.11
N LEU A 31 -11.56 -13.55 11.04
CA LEU A 31 -12.46 -14.70 10.83
C LEU A 31 -12.39 -15.26 9.40
N ASN A 32 -11.84 -14.50 8.47
CA ASN A 32 -11.70 -14.89 7.06
C ASN A 32 -10.23 -14.83 6.58
N PRO A 33 -9.32 -15.60 7.20
CA PRO A 33 -7.85 -15.46 6.97
C PRO A 33 -7.40 -15.83 5.55
N THR A 34 -8.26 -16.49 4.78
CA THR A 34 -7.98 -16.86 3.38
C THR A 34 -8.31 -15.73 2.39
N VAL A 35 -8.86 -14.63 2.90
CA VAL A 35 -9.34 -13.50 2.09
C VAL A 35 -8.60 -12.23 2.52
N ARG A 36 -8.12 -11.47 1.54
CA ARG A 36 -7.56 -10.14 1.81
C ARG A 36 -8.62 -9.09 1.53
N LEU A 37 -8.92 -8.28 2.54
CA LEU A 37 -9.93 -7.24 2.47
C LEU A 37 -9.30 -5.87 2.79
N GLU A 38 -9.68 -4.88 2.01
CA GLU A 38 -9.54 -3.46 2.36
C GLU A 38 -10.92 -2.85 2.56
N ARG A 39 -10.99 -1.68 3.16
CA ARG A 39 -12.21 -0.90 3.30
C ARG A 39 -11.99 0.48 2.69
N ALA A 40 -12.88 0.92 1.81
CA ALA A 40 -12.85 2.28 1.27
C ALA A 40 -13.41 3.29 2.28
N ALA A 41 -13.17 4.60 2.06
CA ALA A 41 -13.69 5.67 2.91
C ALA A 41 -15.23 5.72 2.96
N ASP A 42 -15.92 5.24 1.92
CA ASP A 42 -17.38 5.06 1.88
C ASP A 42 -17.85 3.74 2.52
N HIS A 43 -16.95 3.05 3.24
CA HIS A 43 -17.15 1.76 3.92
C HIS A 43 -17.45 0.58 2.99
N ASN A 44 -17.31 0.71 1.68
CA ASN A 44 -17.35 -0.44 0.79
C ASN A 44 -16.14 -1.36 1.05
N ILE A 45 -16.40 -2.67 1.08
CA ILE A 45 -15.34 -3.67 1.27
C ILE A 45 -14.75 -4.02 -0.10
N ILE A 46 -13.44 -3.90 -0.20
CA ILE A 46 -12.66 -4.22 -1.37
C ILE A 46 -12.06 -5.61 -1.18
N PHE A 47 -12.42 -6.53 -2.05
CA PHE A 47 -11.87 -7.87 -2.06
C PHE A 47 -10.62 -7.93 -2.95
N MET A 48 -9.53 -8.42 -2.40
CA MET A 48 -8.26 -8.53 -3.11
C MET A 48 -7.96 -10.01 -3.39
N PRO A 49 -7.86 -10.42 -4.66
CA PRO A 49 -7.48 -11.78 -5.01
C PRO A 49 -6.01 -12.06 -4.62
N PRO A 50 -5.64 -13.35 -4.44
CA PRO A 50 -4.23 -13.71 -4.24
C PRO A 50 -3.36 -13.25 -5.40
N ALA A 51 -2.18 -12.73 -5.08
CA ALA A 51 -1.20 -12.34 -6.09
C ALA A 51 -0.60 -13.59 -6.78
N GLY A 52 -0.32 -13.49 -8.09
CA GLY A 52 0.49 -14.46 -8.78
C GLY A 52 1.94 -14.48 -8.24
N SER A 53 2.66 -15.59 -8.44
CA SER A 53 4.01 -15.79 -7.89
C SER A 53 4.99 -14.67 -8.31
N GLU A 54 4.92 -14.22 -9.55
CA GLU A 54 5.83 -13.17 -10.05
C GLU A 54 5.49 -11.79 -9.43
N SER A 55 4.21 -11.46 -9.26
CA SER A 55 3.80 -10.24 -8.54
C SER A 55 4.26 -10.30 -7.08
N SER A 56 4.08 -11.45 -6.42
CA SER A 56 4.54 -11.66 -5.04
C SER A 56 6.06 -11.52 -4.92
N ARG A 57 6.83 -12.08 -5.88
CA ARG A 57 8.30 -11.93 -5.91
C ARG A 57 8.71 -10.45 -6.00
N LYS A 58 8.06 -9.67 -6.86
CA LYS A 58 8.37 -8.24 -7.05
C LYS A 58 8.01 -7.42 -5.82
N SER A 59 6.85 -7.63 -5.20
CA SER A 59 6.47 -6.98 -3.94
C SER A 59 7.43 -7.38 -2.81
N GLY A 60 7.82 -8.67 -2.77
CA GLY A 60 8.83 -9.17 -1.82
C GLY A 60 10.20 -8.52 -2.00
N GLU A 61 10.63 -8.27 -3.23
CA GLU A 61 11.89 -7.57 -3.55
C GLU A 61 11.85 -6.12 -3.01
N VAL A 62 10.77 -5.39 -3.27
CA VAL A 62 10.57 -4.02 -2.77
C VAL A 62 10.62 -3.97 -1.25
N HIS A 63 9.83 -4.85 -0.60
CA HIS A 63 9.82 -4.96 0.86
C HIS A 63 11.21 -5.32 1.41
N GLY A 64 11.92 -6.26 0.77
CA GLY A 64 13.25 -6.69 1.19
C GLY A 64 14.27 -5.55 1.18
N GLN A 65 14.29 -4.73 0.13
CA GLN A 65 15.17 -3.57 0.04
C GLN A 65 14.86 -2.53 1.14
N LEU A 66 13.58 -2.23 1.35
CA LEU A 66 13.12 -1.30 2.38
C LEU A 66 13.45 -1.81 3.79
N TRP A 67 13.24 -3.10 4.04
CA TRP A 67 13.56 -3.75 5.31
C TRP A 67 15.06 -3.74 5.59
N LEU A 68 15.90 -4.07 4.59
CA LEU A 68 17.35 -4.08 4.73
C LEU A 68 17.88 -2.69 5.08
N TRP A 69 17.44 -1.66 4.37
CA TRP A 69 17.78 -0.28 4.68
C TRP A 69 17.39 0.10 6.11
N ASN A 70 16.13 -0.16 6.51
CA ASN A 70 15.65 0.21 7.84
C ASN A 70 16.35 -0.59 8.96
N ARG A 71 16.71 -1.85 8.71
CA ARG A 71 17.48 -2.67 9.66
C ARG A 71 18.83 -2.04 10.02
N GLU A 72 19.48 -1.40 9.05
CA GLU A 72 20.75 -0.70 9.25
C GLU A 72 20.54 0.66 9.93
N ARG A 73 19.55 1.41 9.50
CA ARG A 73 19.28 2.79 9.95
C ARG A 73 18.49 2.86 11.24
N ARG A 74 17.57 1.93 11.47
CA ARG A 74 16.70 1.85 12.66
C ARG A 74 15.87 3.13 12.89
N LEU A 75 15.35 3.70 11.81
CA LEU A 75 14.60 4.97 11.85
C LEU A 75 13.09 4.77 12.05
N GLY A 76 12.62 3.52 11.99
CA GLY A 76 11.19 3.20 12.10
C GLY A 76 10.90 1.72 11.89
N HIS A 77 9.71 1.43 11.37
CA HIS A 77 9.19 0.10 11.17
C HIS A 77 8.74 -0.11 9.74
N VAL A 78 9.09 -1.25 9.15
CA VAL A 78 8.69 -1.66 7.81
C VAL A 78 7.58 -2.70 7.91
N TYR A 79 6.59 -2.56 7.05
CA TYR A 79 5.42 -3.44 6.97
C TYR A 79 5.31 -4.02 5.57
N GLU A 80 4.94 -5.29 5.50
CA GLU A 80 4.67 -6.01 4.27
C GLU A 80 3.17 -5.97 3.92
N SER A 81 2.81 -6.53 2.80
CA SER A 81 1.49 -6.38 2.16
C SER A 81 0.29 -6.92 2.95
N SER A 82 0.47 -7.68 4.05
CA SER A 82 -0.63 -8.13 4.92
C SER A 82 -1.00 -7.12 6.00
N ALA A 83 -0.17 -6.10 6.24
CA ALA A 83 -0.44 -5.09 7.24
C ALA A 83 -1.49 -4.08 6.75
N GLY A 84 -2.58 -3.94 7.50
CA GLY A 84 -3.59 -2.91 7.25
C GLY A 84 -3.37 -1.69 8.14
N PHE A 85 -3.73 -0.50 7.63
CA PHE A 85 -3.71 0.77 8.35
C PHE A 85 -5.06 1.45 8.24
N THR A 86 -5.63 1.89 9.37
CA THR A 86 -6.82 2.74 9.37
C THR A 86 -6.38 4.18 9.12
N LEU A 87 -6.75 4.70 7.96
CA LEU A 87 -6.38 6.06 7.55
C LEU A 87 -7.35 7.10 8.14
N PRO A 88 -6.96 8.40 8.20
CA PRO A 88 -7.80 9.47 8.74
C PRO A 88 -9.20 9.61 8.14
N ASP A 89 -9.39 9.22 6.87
CA ASP A 89 -10.71 9.22 6.20
C ASP A 89 -11.58 7.99 6.55
N GLY A 90 -11.12 7.13 7.47
CA GLY A 90 -11.79 5.90 7.88
C GLY A 90 -11.58 4.72 6.94
N SER A 91 -10.85 4.88 5.84
CA SER A 91 -10.49 3.74 5.00
C SER A 91 -9.44 2.85 5.69
N VAL A 92 -9.46 1.55 5.39
CA VAL A 92 -8.40 0.61 5.80
C VAL A 92 -7.69 0.13 4.55
N ARG A 93 -6.38 0.38 4.49
CA ARG A 93 -5.55 0.09 3.32
C ARG A 93 -4.34 -0.75 3.70
N SER A 94 -3.96 -1.64 2.78
CA SER A 94 -2.80 -2.52 2.90
C SER A 94 -1.88 -2.31 1.68
N PRO A 95 -0.86 -1.45 1.79
CA PRO A 95 0.11 -1.25 0.71
C PRO A 95 1.05 -2.46 0.60
N ASP A 96 1.63 -2.68 -0.59
CA ASP A 96 2.58 -3.77 -0.81
C ASP A 96 3.84 -3.65 0.06
N ALA A 97 4.28 -2.42 0.33
CA ALA A 97 5.26 -2.11 1.37
C ALA A 97 4.96 -0.75 1.99
N ALA A 98 5.19 -0.62 3.30
CA ALA A 98 5.03 0.64 4.01
C ALA A 98 6.15 0.85 5.03
N TRP A 99 6.40 2.12 5.34
CA TRP A 99 7.30 2.50 6.42
C TRP A 99 6.64 3.54 7.33
N LEU A 100 6.71 3.26 8.62
CA LEU A 100 6.24 4.13 9.69
C LEU A 100 7.46 4.60 10.49
N SER A 101 7.56 5.91 10.76
CA SER A 101 8.65 6.45 11.56
C SER A 101 8.60 5.91 12.99
N GLN A 102 9.76 5.87 13.67
CA GLN A 102 9.83 5.47 15.08
C GLN A 102 8.91 6.32 15.96
N ALA A 103 8.86 7.63 15.73
CA ALA A 103 8.00 8.54 16.50
C ALA A 103 6.52 8.20 16.34
N ALA A 104 6.04 8.00 15.10
CA ALA A 104 4.65 7.63 14.86
C ALA A 104 4.30 6.23 15.41
N PHE A 105 5.26 5.29 15.42
CA PHE A 105 5.05 3.99 16.05
C PHE A 105 4.95 4.09 17.57
N GLU A 106 5.73 4.95 18.22
CA GLU A 106 5.71 5.14 19.68
C GLU A 106 4.42 5.78 20.18
N GLU A 107 3.74 6.58 19.36
CA GLU A 107 2.44 7.14 19.66
C GLU A 107 1.31 6.10 19.72
N LEU A 108 1.49 4.93 19.09
CA LEU A 108 0.51 3.85 19.09
C LEU A 108 0.54 3.07 20.41
N THR A 109 -0.64 2.84 20.98
CA THR A 109 -0.79 1.91 22.10
C THR A 109 -0.52 0.47 21.65
N GLU A 110 -0.21 -0.43 22.60
CA GLU A 110 -0.02 -1.84 22.30
C GLU A 110 -1.27 -2.46 21.64
N ALA A 111 -2.46 -2.14 22.11
CA ALA A 111 -3.71 -2.62 21.54
C ALA A 111 -3.91 -2.17 20.09
N GLN A 112 -3.52 -0.95 19.74
CA GLN A 112 -3.57 -0.45 18.37
C GLN A 112 -2.57 -1.15 17.45
N ARG A 113 -1.37 -1.46 17.96
CA ARG A 113 -0.34 -2.19 17.19
C ARG A 113 -0.74 -3.62 16.84
N GLN A 114 -1.64 -4.22 17.60
CA GLN A 114 -2.15 -5.59 17.38
C GLN A 114 -3.31 -5.66 16.38
N ARG A 115 -3.80 -4.52 15.89
CA ARG A 115 -4.92 -4.41 14.96
C ARG A 115 -4.50 -3.62 13.71
N PHE A 116 -5.47 -3.02 13.01
CA PHE A 116 -5.19 -2.02 11.97
C PHE A 116 -4.99 -0.67 12.65
N PRO A 117 -3.74 -0.24 12.90
CA PRO A 117 -3.49 0.96 13.70
C PRO A 117 -4.06 2.20 13.00
N PRO A 118 -4.63 3.16 13.77
CA PRO A 118 -5.13 4.42 13.24
C PRO A 118 -3.96 5.39 12.96
N VAL A 119 -3.19 5.08 11.93
CA VAL A 119 -2.00 5.84 11.54
C VAL A 119 -1.78 5.76 10.03
N CYS A 120 -1.33 6.86 9.44
CA CYS A 120 -0.91 6.88 8.05
C CYS A 120 0.61 6.67 7.97
N PRO A 121 1.11 5.64 7.24
CA PRO A 121 2.54 5.50 6.99
C PRO A 121 3.10 6.73 6.28
N ALA A 122 4.34 7.11 6.59
CA ALA A 122 5.00 8.23 5.91
C ALA A 122 5.43 7.86 4.48
N PHE A 123 5.68 6.57 4.22
CA PHE A 123 6.04 6.05 2.91
C PHE A 123 5.27 4.78 2.58
N VAL A 124 4.78 4.68 1.34
CA VAL A 124 4.08 3.50 0.82
C VAL A 124 4.56 3.15 -0.58
N VAL A 125 4.51 1.87 -0.92
CA VAL A 125 4.74 1.37 -2.28
C VAL A 125 3.60 0.46 -2.69
N GLU A 126 3.10 0.65 -3.91
CA GLU A 126 2.20 -0.26 -4.61
C GLU A 126 2.90 -0.81 -5.85
N VAL A 127 2.82 -2.11 -6.07
CA VAL A 127 3.41 -2.81 -7.22
C VAL A 127 2.29 -3.37 -8.07
N ARG A 128 2.08 -2.79 -9.24
CA ARG A 128 1.03 -3.21 -10.16
C ARG A 128 1.23 -4.65 -10.63
N SER A 129 0.23 -5.49 -10.42
CA SER A 129 0.16 -6.81 -11.04
C SER A 129 -0.44 -6.72 -12.46
N PRO A 130 -0.25 -7.75 -13.33
CA PRO A 130 -0.85 -7.76 -14.66
C PRO A 130 -2.39 -7.69 -14.67
N SER A 131 -3.03 -8.10 -13.57
CA SER A 131 -4.49 -8.06 -13.41
C SER A 131 -5.01 -6.72 -12.93
N ASP A 132 -4.14 -5.81 -12.46
CA ASP A 132 -4.57 -4.55 -11.87
C ASP A 132 -4.70 -3.46 -12.93
N GLY A 133 -5.80 -2.71 -12.86
CA GLY A 133 -5.95 -1.47 -13.61
C GLY A 133 -5.03 -0.37 -13.05
N LEU A 134 -4.39 0.39 -13.92
CA LEU A 134 -3.55 1.51 -13.49
C LEU A 134 -4.36 2.64 -12.84
N ALA A 135 -5.57 2.92 -13.35
CA ALA A 135 -6.41 3.99 -12.84
C ALA A 135 -6.87 3.78 -11.39
N PRO A 136 -7.33 2.58 -10.97
CA PRO A 136 -7.61 2.28 -9.56
C PRO A 136 -6.40 2.46 -8.65
N LEU A 137 -5.21 2.02 -9.07
CA LEU A 137 -3.99 2.17 -8.27
C LEU A 137 -3.59 3.65 -8.14
N ARG A 138 -3.71 4.45 -9.19
CA ARG A 138 -3.51 5.90 -9.12
C ARG A 138 -4.44 6.55 -8.09
N ARG A 139 -5.76 6.20 -8.12
CA ARG A 139 -6.71 6.68 -7.11
C ARG A 139 -6.35 6.21 -5.68
N LYS A 140 -5.83 5.00 -5.52
CA LYS A 140 -5.34 4.50 -4.24
C LYS A 140 -4.16 5.34 -3.73
N MET A 141 -3.22 5.70 -4.60
CA MET A 141 -2.09 6.57 -4.25
C MET A 141 -2.55 7.99 -3.89
N GLU A 142 -3.54 8.54 -4.60
CA GLU A 142 -4.16 9.83 -4.25
C GLU A 142 -4.84 9.78 -2.87
N THR A 143 -5.53 8.67 -2.56
CA THR A 143 -6.08 8.44 -1.21
C THR A 143 -4.99 8.46 -0.15
N TYR A 144 -3.86 7.79 -0.37
CA TYR A 144 -2.73 7.82 0.55
C TYR A 144 -2.22 9.24 0.80
N LEU A 145 -1.98 10.02 -0.27
CA LEU A 145 -1.53 11.42 -0.13
C LEU A 145 -2.54 12.28 0.63
N ALA A 146 -3.84 12.14 0.33
CA ALA A 146 -4.90 12.89 1.00
C ALA A 146 -4.98 12.57 2.50
N ASN A 147 -4.49 11.40 2.92
CA ASN A 147 -4.47 10.94 4.30
C ASN A 147 -3.13 11.17 5.03
N GLY A 148 -2.11 11.76 4.37
CA GLY A 148 -0.88 12.18 5.04
C GLY A 148 0.38 11.39 4.67
N VAL A 149 0.33 10.48 3.69
CA VAL A 149 1.56 9.90 3.11
C VAL A 149 2.44 11.02 2.56
N GLN A 150 3.72 11.00 2.90
CA GLN A 150 4.68 12.02 2.49
C GLN A 150 5.40 11.65 1.18
N LEU A 151 5.53 10.35 0.91
CA LEU A 151 6.10 9.82 -0.32
C LEU A 151 5.43 8.49 -0.67
N GLY A 152 5.03 8.34 -1.92
CA GLY A 152 4.52 7.08 -2.43
C GLY A 152 5.14 6.70 -3.76
N PHE A 153 5.42 5.43 -3.96
CA PHE A 153 5.83 4.88 -5.25
C PHE A 153 4.76 3.93 -5.78
N LEU A 154 4.29 4.19 -7.00
CA LEU A 154 3.50 3.22 -7.76
C LEU A 154 4.38 2.68 -8.86
N LEU A 155 4.66 1.38 -8.81
CA LEU A 155 5.53 0.69 -9.73
C LEU A 155 4.71 -0.13 -10.71
N ASP A 156 4.94 0.05 -12.00
CA ASP A 156 4.35 -0.73 -13.09
C ASP A 156 5.45 -1.53 -13.83
N PRO A 157 5.80 -2.72 -13.32
CA PRO A 157 6.86 -3.52 -13.93
C PRO A 157 6.52 -4.00 -15.34
N GLY A 158 5.23 -4.09 -15.69
CA GLY A 158 4.79 -4.50 -17.03
C GLY A 158 5.19 -3.51 -18.11
N ASN A 159 5.22 -2.22 -17.78
CA ASN A 159 5.59 -1.12 -18.67
C ASN A 159 6.92 -0.47 -18.29
N GLU A 160 7.66 -1.03 -17.33
CA GLU A 160 8.86 -0.43 -16.73
C GLU A 160 8.67 1.07 -16.39
N THR A 161 7.54 1.38 -15.75
CA THR A 161 7.19 2.77 -15.40
C THR A 161 6.96 2.89 -13.89
N ALA A 162 7.55 3.91 -13.28
CA ALA A 162 7.33 4.27 -11.88
C ALA A 162 6.67 5.65 -11.79
N TYR A 163 5.75 5.81 -10.83
CA TYR A 163 5.12 7.08 -10.52
C TYR A 163 5.48 7.46 -9.08
N ILE A 164 6.09 8.63 -8.92
CA ILE A 164 6.48 9.16 -7.62
C ILE A 164 5.43 10.18 -7.17
N TYR A 165 4.81 9.91 -6.04
CA TYR A 165 3.77 10.74 -5.44
C TYR A 165 4.32 11.50 -4.25
N ARG A 166 4.16 12.83 -4.26
CA ARG A 166 4.50 13.73 -3.16
C ARG A 166 3.33 14.70 -2.91
N PRO A 167 3.11 15.15 -1.66
CA PRO A 167 2.05 16.11 -1.36
C PRO A 167 2.19 17.42 -2.14
N GLY A 168 1.08 17.92 -2.69
CA GLY A 168 0.99 19.23 -3.32
C GLY A 168 1.59 19.34 -4.72
N VAL A 169 2.09 18.24 -5.31
CA VAL A 169 2.62 18.23 -6.68
C VAL A 169 2.02 17.09 -7.49
N ASN A 170 1.98 17.24 -8.82
CA ASN A 170 1.57 16.16 -9.69
C ASN A 170 2.57 15.00 -9.60
N PRO A 171 2.12 13.75 -9.76
CA PRO A 171 3.00 12.60 -9.79
C PRO A 171 4.06 12.73 -10.88
N GLU A 172 5.32 12.47 -10.51
CA GLU A 172 6.42 12.38 -11.47
C GLU A 172 6.41 10.98 -12.10
N GLU A 173 6.48 10.92 -13.43
CA GLU A 173 6.55 9.66 -14.18
C GLU A 173 7.97 9.40 -14.63
N ILE A 174 8.49 8.22 -14.33
CA ILE A 174 9.83 7.75 -14.67
C ILE A 174 9.74 6.48 -15.48
N THR A 175 10.32 6.45 -16.67
CA THR A 175 10.38 5.28 -17.54
C THR A 175 11.76 4.60 -17.48
N GLY A 176 11.74 3.28 -17.63
CA GLY A 176 12.92 2.42 -17.59
C GLY A 176 13.31 2.04 -16.16
N PHE A 177 13.49 0.73 -15.93
CA PHE A 177 13.84 0.17 -14.62
C PHE A 177 15.34 -0.16 -14.49
N ASP A 178 16.20 0.50 -15.26
CA ASP A 178 17.67 0.43 -15.17
C ASP A 178 18.28 1.40 -14.15
N ARG A 179 17.49 1.82 -13.16
CA ARG A 179 17.81 2.89 -12.21
C ARG A 179 17.30 2.64 -10.79
N GLU A 180 17.62 3.57 -9.92
CA GLU A 180 17.12 3.65 -8.56
C GLU A 180 16.17 4.84 -8.39
N LEU A 181 15.17 4.72 -7.51
CA LEU A 181 14.33 5.82 -7.06
C LEU A 181 14.84 6.35 -5.73
N ASP A 182 15.00 7.66 -5.66
CA ASP A 182 15.42 8.35 -4.45
C ASP A 182 14.21 8.65 -3.54
N ALA A 183 14.31 8.26 -2.27
CA ALA A 183 13.25 8.46 -1.30
C ALA A 183 13.50 9.63 -0.33
N GLU A 184 14.50 10.46 -0.61
CA GLU A 184 14.74 11.68 0.16
C GLU A 184 13.58 12.70 0.04
N PRO A 185 13.33 13.49 1.08
CA PRO A 185 13.94 13.46 2.42
C PRO A 185 13.22 12.52 3.40
N VAL A 186 12.20 11.76 2.94
CA VAL A 186 11.31 10.97 3.82
C VAL A 186 12.05 9.77 4.42
N LEU A 187 12.85 9.08 3.60
CA LEU A 187 13.69 7.96 4.03
C LEU A 187 15.18 8.28 3.75
N PRO A 188 15.90 8.85 4.74
CA PRO A 188 17.27 9.31 4.51
C PRO A 188 18.22 8.21 4.04
N GLY A 189 18.76 8.37 2.83
CA GLY A 189 19.68 7.44 2.20
C GLY A 189 19.05 6.18 1.64
N PHE A 190 17.73 6.08 1.59
CA PHE A 190 17.05 4.97 0.91
C PHE A 190 16.95 5.24 -0.58
N ARG A 191 17.38 4.26 -1.37
CA ARG A 191 17.23 4.22 -2.81
C ARG A 191 16.66 2.87 -3.20
N LEU A 192 15.51 2.87 -3.85
CA LEU A 192 14.87 1.65 -4.34
C LEU A 192 15.45 1.29 -5.71
N ASP A 193 16.17 0.18 -5.79
CA ASP A 193 16.66 -0.37 -7.06
C ASP A 193 15.52 -1.04 -7.82
N LEU A 194 15.23 -0.53 -9.02
CA LEU A 194 14.17 -1.06 -9.87
C LEU A 194 14.61 -2.23 -10.76
N ARG A 195 15.92 -2.43 -10.95
CA ARG A 195 16.47 -3.47 -11.85
C ARG A 195 15.95 -4.88 -11.56
N PRO A 196 15.80 -5.32 -10.29
CA PRO A 196 15.25 -6.64 -9.97
C PRO A 196 13.77 -6.82 -10.33
N LEU A 197 13.05 -5.72 -10.59
CA LEU A 197 11.61 -5.73 -10.92
C LEU A 197 11.35 -5.86 -12.42
N ARG A 198 12.38 -5.79 -13.25
CA ARG A 198 12.27 -5.94 -14.71
C ARG A 198 11.70 -7.32 -15.06
N GLN A 199 11.08 -7.39 -16.22
CA GLN A 199 10.71 -8.68 -16.79
C GLN A 199 12.01 -9.38 -17.25
N GLY A 200 12.22 -10.59 -16.80
CA GLY A 200 13.30 -11.46 -17.24
C GLY A 200 13.01 -12.04 -18.63
#